data_686a0b13c79490c3d1e5f36c979fecdf
#
_entry.id   686a0b13c79490c3d1e5f36c979fecdf
#
_cell.length_a   1.000
_cell.length_b   1.000
_cell.length_c   1.000
_cell.angle_alpha   90.00
_cell.angle_beta   90.00
_cell.angle_gamma   90.00
#
_symmetry.space_group_name_H-M   'P 1'
#
loop_
_entity.id
_entity.type
_entity.pdbx_description
1 polymer ?
#
loop_
_entity_poly.entity_id
_entity_poly.type
_entity_poly.pdbx_seq_one_letter_code
_entity_poly.pdbx_strand_id
1 'polypeptide(L)'
;LNPYLQNLLLDELQINLVRIMDILRVSDNEYQEFCQRLERNHNDDMLERIRITRNLYLELGQKVYERKNGKVVELSAVIAYLNLHYADQDLSLTSTAEAMQVSEGYLSTLFKQETGVKFSSYVEQLRMEQAKQLLSTTSMTIREITQRTGYTSENSFCRAFKRVTGMSTTEWKTQEK
;
A
#
# COMPACT_ATOMS: atom_id res chain seq x y z
N LEU A 1 -22.47 -28.73 10.21
CA LEU A 1 -23.70 -27.97 10.47
C LEU A 1 -24.83 -28.52 9.61
N ASN A 2 -26.08 -28.53 10.16
CA ASN A 2 -27.27 -28.90 9.40
C ASN A 2 -27.43 -27.93 8.21
N PRO A 3 -27.72 -28.41 6.97
CA PRO A 3 -27.90 -27.57 5.78
C PRO A 3 -28.93 -26.44 5.97
N TYR A 4 -29.98 -26.69 6.76
CA TYR A 4 -30.96 -25.67 7.10
C TYR A 4 -30.35 -24.51 7.89
N LEU A 5 -29.52 -24.79 8.90
CA LEU A 5 -28.84 -23.76 9.69
C LEU A 5 -27.77 -23.00 8.86
N GLN A 6 -27.13 -23.66 7.92
CA GLN A 6 -26.19 -23.02 7.00
C GLN A 6 -26.89 -21.99 6.11
N ASN A 7 -28.05 -22.37 5.53
CA ASN A 7 -28.84 -21.44 4.73
C ASN A 7 -29.34 -20.26 5.57
N LEU A 8 -29.85 -20.52 6.77
CA LEU A 8 -30.35 -19.46 7.66
C LEU A 8 -29.24 -18.44 8.02
N LEU A 9 -28.04 -18.91 8.34
CA LEU A 9 -26.90 -18.05 8.62
C LEU A 9 -26.51 -17.22 7.39
N LEU A 10 -26.54 -17.80 6.22
CA LEU A 10 -26.20 -17.10 4.99
C LEU A 10 -27.24 -16.02 4.65
N ASP A 11 -28.51 -16.33 4.83
CA ASP A 11 -29.59 -15.37 4.62
C ASP A 11 -29.48 -14.20 5.63
N GLU A 12 -29.13 -14.46 6.88
CA GLU A 12 -28.86 -13.43 7.89
C GLU A 12 -27.68 -12.54 7.53
N LEU A 13 -26.59 -13.12 7.00
CA LEU A 13 -25.45 -12.35 6.49
C LEU A 13 -25.86 -11.45 5.30
N GLN A 14 -26.70 -11.93 4.39
CA GLN A 14 -27.19 -11.16 3.24
C GLN A 14 -28.11 -10.01 3.69
N ILE A 15 -28.97 -10.24 4.68
CA ILE A 15 -29.79 -9.18 5.28
C ILE A 15 -28.91 -8.10 5.94
N ASN A 16 -27.85 -8.50 6.63
CA ASN A 16 -26.91 -7.56 7.23
C ASN A 16 -26.15 -6.73 6.18
N LEU A 17 -25.81 -7.32 5.02
CA LEU A 17 -25.25 -6.55 3.89
C LEU A 17 -26.18 -5.42 3.46
N VAL A 18 -27.48 -5.71 3.28
CA VAL A 18 -28.49 -4.70 2.91
C VAL A 18 -28.58 -3.59 3.94
N ARG A 19 -28.58 -3.93 5.24
CA ARG A 19 -28.56 -2.93 6.33
C ARG A 19 -27.31 -2.06 6.31
N ILE A 20 -26.14 -2.64 6.05
CA ILE A 20 -24.90 -1.89 5.94
C ILE A 20 -24.96 -0.91 4.76
N MET A 21 -25.49 -1.34 3.60
CA MET A 21 -25.67 -0.45 2.45
C MET A 21 -26.57 0.74 2.75
N ASP A 22 -27.66 0.52 3.49
CA ASP A 22 -28.57 1.58 3.93
C ASP A 22 -27.86 2.59 4.87
N ILE A 23 -27.15 2.08 5.88
CA ILE A 23 -26.35 2.90 6.80
C ILE A 23 -25.29 3.73 6.04
N LEU A 24 -24.68 3.14 5.03
CA LEU A 24 -23.65 3.79 4.20
C LEU A 24 -24.26 4.76 3.18
N ARG A 25 -25.58 4.80 3.03
CA ARG A 25 -26.28 5.59 2.00
C ARG A 25 -25.66 5.37 0.63
N VAL A 26 -25.54 4.10 0.24
CA VAL A 26 -25.08 3.70 -1.10
C VAL A 26 -26.09 4.26 -2.11
N SER A 27 -25.61 4.68 -3.29
CA SER A 27 -26.52 5.24 -4.32
C SER A 27 -27.56 4.20 -4.76
N ASP A 28 -28.75 4.67 -5.18
CA ASP A 28 -29.84 3.78 -5.60
C ASP A 28 -29.42 2.80 -6.70
N ASN A 29 -28.59 3.25 -7.63
CA ASN A 29 -28.09 2.41 -8.73
C ASN A 29 -27.18 1.29 -8.22
N GLU A 30 -26.25 1.60 -7.32
CA GLU A 30 -25.38 0.62 -6.68
C GLU A 30 -26.17 -0.34 -5.79
N TYR A 31 -27.14 0.18 -5.07
CA TYR A 31 -28.05 -0.64 -4.25
C TYR A 31 -28.80 -1.67 -5.09
N GLN A 32 -29.36 -1.26 -6.22
CA GLN A 32 -30.05 -2.16 -7.16
C GLN A 32 -29.11 -3.23 -7.72
N GLU A 33 -27.88 -2.87 -8.10
CA GLU A 33 -26.88 -3.81 -8.58
C GLU A 33 -26.53 -4.88 -7.54
N PHE A 34 -26.32 -4.47 -6.29
CA PHE A 34 -26.04 -5.40 -5.19
C PHE A 34 -27.21 -6.33 -4.93
N CYS A 35 -28.45 -5.81 -4.87
CA CYS A 35 -29.65 -6.62 -4.69
C CYS A 35 -29.82 -7.63 -5.81
N GLN A 36 -29.64 -7.23 -7.07
CA GLN A 36 -29.71 -8.14 -8.21
C GLN A 36 -28.67 -9.28 -8.13
N ARG A 37 -27.46 -8.99 -7.65
CA ARG A 37 -26.41 -10.01 -7.45
C ARG A 37 -26.79 -10.98 -6.32
N LEU A 38 -27.47 -10.55 -5.29
CA LEU A 38 -27.98 -11.42 -4.23
C LEU A 38 -29.16 -12.28 -4.72
N GLU A 39 -30.11 -11.68 -5.43
CA GLU A 39 -31.31 -12.38 -5.93
C GLU A 39 -31.01 -13.45 -6.99
N ARG A 40 -30.12 -13.15 -7.96
CA ARG A 40 -29.74 -14.10 -9.03
C ARG A 40 -29.17 -15.40 -8.47
N ASN A 41 -28.61 -15.36 -7.27
CA ASN A 41 -27.89 -16.48 -6.68
C ASN A 41 -28.68 -17.24 -5.61
N HIS A 42 -29.98 -16.96 -5.48
CA HIS A 42 -30.83 -17.66 -4.50
C HIS A 42 -31.01 -19.16 -4.81
N ASN A 43 -30.87 -19.54 -6.09
CA ASN A 43 -30.95 -20.93 -6.55
C ASN A 43 -29.60 -21.61 -6.78
N ASP A 44 -28.47 -20.92 -6.49
CA ASP A 44 -27.15 -21.46 -6.71
C ASP A 44 -26.71 -22.41 -5.59
N ASP A 45 -25.65 -23.18 -5.86
CA ASP A 45 -25.00 -24.00 -4.85
C ASP A 45 -24.54 -23.16 -3.65
N MET A 46 -24.61 -23.72 -2.47
CA MET A 46 -24.25 -23.08 -1.21
C MET A 46 -22.85 -22.43 -1.26
N LEU A 47 -21.87 -23.09 -1.87
CA LEU A 47 -20.50 -22.57 -1.99
C LEU A 47 -20.46 -21.30 -2.84
N GLU A 48 -21.24 -21.25 -3.92
CA GLU A 48 -21.31 -20.06 -4.76
C GLU A 48 -22.00 -18.90 -4.04
N ARG A 49 -23.08 -19.16 -3.32
CA ARG A 49 -23.74 -18.16 -2.47
C ARG A 49 -22.80 -17.59 -1.42
N ILE A 50 -22.00 -18.43 -0.75
CA ILE A 50 -20.98 -17.98 0.22
C ILE A 50 -19.93 -17.11 -0.46
N ARG A 51 -19.44 -17.50 -1.64
CA ARG A 51 -18.44 -16.76 -2.40
C ARG A 51 -18.92 -15.37 -2.76
N ILE A 52 -20.14 -15.27 -3.26
CA ILE A 52 -20.74 -13.99 -3.65
C ILE A 52 -20.98 -13.10 -2.43
N THR A 53 -21.57 -13.64 -1.38
CA THR A 53 -21.79 -12.90 -0.13
C THR A 53 -20.49 -12.37 0.44
N ARG A 54 -19.43 -13.20 0.48
CA ARG A 54 -18.09 -12.77 0.89
C ARG A 54 -17.56 -11.62 0.03
N ASN A 55 -17.65 -11.73 -1.29
CA ASN A 55 -17.16 -10.69 -2.20
C ASN A 55 -17.90 -9.38 -2.01
N LEU A 56 -19.22 -9.42 -1.79
CA LEU A 56 -20.02 -8.23 -1.50
C LEU A 56 -19.62 -7.57 -0.18
N TYR A 57 -19.30 -8.35 0.87
CA TYR A 57 -18.74 -7.80 2.12
C TYR A 57 -17.41 -7.12 1.91
N LEU A 58 -16.53 -7.71 1.09
CA LEU A 58 -15.23 -7.12 0.76
C LEU A 58 -15.38 -5.80 -0.02
N GLU A 59 -16.29 -5.77 -1.01
CA GLU A 59 -16.59 -4.55 -1.77
C GLU A 59 -17.15 -3.43 -0.88
N LEU A 60 -18.10 -3.77 0.01
CA LEU A 60 -18.62 -2.79 0.98
C LEU A 60 -17.55 -2.33 1.97
N GLY A 61 -16.73 -3.25 2.48
CA GLY A 61 -15.61 -2.93 3.35
C GLY A 61 -14.65 -1.95 2.68
N GLN A 62 -14.35 -2.19 1.39
CA GLN A 62 -13.55 -1.30 0.56
C GLN A 62 -14.19 0.10 0.45
N LYS A 63 -15.49 0.18 0.14
CA LYS A 63 -16.21 1.46 0.07
C LYS A 63 -16.26 2.22 1.39
N VAL A 64 -16.44 1.51 2.51
CA VAL A 64 -16.35 2.11 3.85
C VAL A 64 -14.97 2.71 4.08
N TYR A 65 -13.96 1.95 3.70
CA TYR A 65 -12.58 2.35 3.84
C TYR A 65 -12.27 3.59 2.98
N GLU A 66 -12.69 3.61 1.73
CA GLU A 66 -12.56 4.74 0.80
C GLU A 66 -13.26 6.00 1.31
N ARG A 67 -14.50 5.87 1.82
CA ARG A 67 -15.23 7.00 2.42
C ARG A 67 -14.57 7.55 3.68
N LYS A 68 -13.94 6.69 4.46
CA LYS A 68 -13.28 7.05 5.72
C LYS A 68 -11.89 7.63 5.53
N ASN A 69 -11.16 7.17 4.51
CA ASN A 69 -9.74 7.41 4.33
C ASN A 69 -9.40 8.07 2.99
N GLY A 70 -10.37 8.34 2.13
CA GLY A 70 -10.15 8.89 0.79
C GLY A 70 -9.78 7.82 -0.25
N LYS A 71 -9.15 8.25 -1.33
CA LYS A 71 -8.82 7.47 -2.52
C LYS A 71 -8.03 6.20 -2.20
N VAL A 72 -8.41 5.06 -2.80
CA VAL A 72 -7.58 3.85 -2.82
C VAL A 72 -6.41 4.06 -3.78
N VAL A 73 -5.23 3.76 -3.31
CA VAL A 73 -4.00 3.86 -4.10
C VAL A 73 -3.40 2.47 -4.27
N GLU A 74 -3.06 2.13 -5.49
CA GLU A 74 -2.30 0.92 -5.77
C GLU A 74 -0.84 1.07 -5.31
N LEU A 75 -0.26 0.01 -4.76
CA LEU A 75 1.14 0.00 -4.35
C LEU A 75 2.09 0.35 -5.50
N SER A 76 1.77 -0.09 -6.72
CA SER A 76 2.53 0.23 -7.94
C SER A 76 2.69 1.73 -8.16
N ALA A 77 1.63 2.52 -7.93
CA ALA A 77 1.66 3.97 -8.04
C ALA A 77 2.52 4.60 -6.93
N VAL A 78 2.46 4.07 -5.71
CA VAL A 78 3.31 4.52 -4.60
C VAL A 78 4.78 4.25 -4.91
N ILE A 79 5.13 3.04 -5.36
CA ILE A 79 6.50 2.68 -5.73
C ILE A 79 7.02 3.55 -6.88
N ALA A 80 6.20 3.80 -7.91
CA ALA A 80 6.57 4.69 -9.01
C ALA A 80 6.86 6.11 -8.50
N TYR A 81 6.03 6.64 -7.62
CA TYR A 81 6.26 7.93 -6.97
C TYR A 81 7.57 7.96 -6.18
N LEU A 82 7.84 6.93 -5.37
CA LEU A 82 9.08 6.84 -4.58
C LEU A 82 10.32 6.79 -5.48
N ASN A 83 10.27 6.07 -6.60
CA ASN A 83 11.37 6.01 -7.57
C ASN A 83 11.64 7.35 -8.26
N LEU A 84 10.64 8.21 -8.41
CA LEU A 84 10.82 9.56 -8.96
C LEU A 84 11.31 10.56 -7.91
N HIS A 85 10.94 10.38 -6.65
CA HIS A 85 11.11 11.36 -5.58
C HIS A 85 12.11 10.95 -4.47
N TYR A 86 12.80 9.80 -4.60
CA TYR A 86 13.73 9.34 -3.54
C TYR A 86 14.82 10.36 -3.19
N ALA A 87 15.19 11.22 -4.13
CA ALA A 87 16.21 12.27 -3.95
C ALA A 87 15.67 13.49 -3.20
N ASP A 88 14.37 13.62 -3.03
CA ASP A 88 13.79 14.76 -2.32
C ASP A 88 14.04 14.61 -0.82
N GLN A 89 14.62 15.65 -0.21
CA GLN A 89 14.96 15.64 1.22
C GLN A 89 13.72 15.55 2.11
N ASP A 90 12.60 16.10 1.64
CA ASP A 90 11.32 16.16 2.35
C ASP A 90 10.46 14.90 2.13
N LEU A 91 10.97 13.92 1.36
CA LEU A 91 10.23 12.68 1.13
C LEU A 91 10.00 11.94 2.46
N SER A 92 8.75 11.82 2.82
CA SER A 92 8.26 11.19 4.04
C SER A 92 6.98 10.41 3.77
N LEU A 93 6.53 9.62 4.76
CA LEU A 93 5.22 8.98 4.71
C LEU A 93 4.11 10.03 4.56
N THR A 94 4.22 11.16 5.30
CA THR A 94 3.27 12.28 5.26
C THR A 94 3.19 12.89 3.86
N SER A 95 4.33 13.35 3.30
CA SER A 95 4.35 13.98 1.98
C SER A 95 3.89 13.03 0.87
N THR A 96 4.20 11.73 0.99
CA THR A 96 3.72 10.72 0.03
C THR A 96 2.22 10.50 0.16
N ALA A 97 1.68 10.42 1.39
CA ALA A 97 0.25 10.26 1.62
C ALA A 97 -0.54 11.46 1.08
N GLU A 98 -0.04 12.68 1.28
CA GLU A 98 -0.61 13.90 0.71
C GLU A 98 -0.62 13.87 -0.83
N ALA A 99 0.52 13.53 -1.45
CA ALA A 99 0.63 13.41 -2.90
C ALA A 99 -0.31 12.35 -3.48
N MET A 100 -0.50 11.24 -2.76
CA MET A 100 -1.42 10.16 -3.15
C MET A 100 -2.88 10.45 -2.76
N GLN A 101 -3.15 11.51 -2.01
CA GLN A 101 -4.48 11.89 -1.49
C GLN A 101 -5.11 10.80 -0.59
N VAL A 102 -4.30 10.22 0.27
CA VAL A 102 -4.72 9.21 1.26
C VAL A 102 -4.26 9.57 2.66
N SER A 103 -4.77 8.89 3.69
CA SER A 103 -4.26 9.07 5.05
C SER A 103 -2.92 8.36 5.25
N GLU A 104 -2.06 8.91 6.12
CA GLU A 104 -0.78 8.28 6.49
C GLU A 104 -0.97 6.86 7.07
N GLY A 105 -1.99 6.67 7.91
CA GLY A 105 -2.31 5.38 8.51
C GLY A 105 -2.65 4.33 7.45
N TYR A 106 -3.40 4.73 6.42
CA TYR A 106 -3.70 3.87 5.29
C TYR A 106 -2.43 3.51 4.52
N LEU A 107 -1.68 4.53 4.09
CA LEU A 107 -0.45 4.30 3.32
C LEU A 107 0.55 3.43 4.08
N SER A 108 0.73 3.67 5.38
CA SER A 108 1.61 2.87 6.24
C SER A 108 1.19 1.41 6.31
N THR A 109 -0.12 1.16 6.46
CA THR A 109 -0.69 -0.19 6.56
C THR A 109 -0.59 -0.91 5.23
N LEU A 110 -1.05 -0.28 4.14
CA LEU A 110 -0.94 -0.80 2.77
C LEU A 110 0.49 -1.19 2.45
N PHE A 111 1.41 -0.25 2.66
CA PHE A 111 2.82 -0.44 2.30
C PHE A 111 3.45 -1.61 3.06
N LYS A 112 3.20 -1.70 4.36
CA LYS A 112 3.73 -2.80 5.19
C LYS A 112 3.09 -4.15 4.85
N GLN A 113 1.79 -4.19 4.54
CA GLN A 113 1.09 -5.43 4.15
C GLN A 113 1.59 -5.96 2.82
N GLU A 114 1.76 -5.08 1.83
CA GLU A 114 2.13 -5.48 0.47
C GLU A 114 3.63 -5.73 0.29
N THR A 115 4.50 -4.95 0.98
CA THR A 115 5.96 -5.07 0.83
C THR A 115 6.64 -5.87 1.94
N GLY A 116 5.96 -6.09 3.06
CA GLY A 116 6.53 -6.72 4.27
C GLY A 116 7.44 -5.79 5.09
N VAL A 117 7.82 -4.61 4.58
CA VAL A 117 8.75 -3.70 5.23
C VAL A 117 8.11 -2.35 5.55
N LYS A 118 8.67 -1.61 6.50
CA LYS A 118 8.21 -0.26 6.81
C LYS A 118 8.56 0.70 5.67
N PHE A 119 7.72 1.69 5.42
CA PHE A 119 7.93 2.73 4.41
C PHE A 119 9.32 3.39 4.50
N SER A 120 9.73 3.83 5.70
CA SER A 120 11.04 4.47 5.90
C SER A 120 12.22 3.55 5.57
N SER A 121 12.11 2.27 5.89
CA SER A 121 13.14 1.28 5.56
C SER A 121 13.25 1.05 4.07
N TYR A 122 12.12 1.03 3.36
CA TYR A 122 12.11 0.91 1.91
C TYR A 122 12.76 2.12 1.23
N VAL A 123 12.39 3.35 1.63
CA VAL A 123 12.99 4.57 1.08
C VAL A 123 14.51 4.60 1.36
N GLU A 124 14.92 4.18 2.55
CA GLU A 124 16.35 4.08 2.87
C GLU A 124 17.08 3.07 1.96
N GLN A 125 16.50 1.89 1.77
CA GLN A 125 17.06 0.88 0.85
C GLN A 125 17.15 1.41 -0.58
N LEU A 126 16.09 2.06 -1.06
CA LEU A 126 16.05 2.67 -2.40
C LEU A 126 17.17 3.71 -2.57
N ARG A 127 17.33 4.62 -1.61
CA ARG A 127 18.40 5.62 -1.60
C ARG A 127 19.80 4.98 -1.59
N MET A 128 19.98 3.91 -0.81
CA MET A 128 21.27 3.21 -0.75
C MET A 128 21.58 2.44 -2.03
N GLU A 129 20.60 1.89 -2.71
CA GLU A 129 20.79 1.22 -3.99
C GLU A 129 21.24 2.23 -5.07
N GLN A 130 20.62 3.41 -5.10
CA GLN A 130 21.05 4.51 -5.96
C GLN A 130 22.48 5.01 -5.60
N ALA A 131 22.78 5.08 -4.30
CA ALA A 131 24.12 5.45 -3.85
C ALA A 131 25.20 4.48 -4.31
N LYS A 132 24.95 3.18 -4.23
CA LYS A 132 25.86 2.14 -4.74
C LYS A 132 26.13 2.32 -6.23
N GLN A 133 25.08 2.51 -7.03
CA GLN A 133 25.22 2.75 -8.46
C GLN A 133 26.08 3.98 -8.74
N LEU A 134 25.80 5.11 -8.08
CA LEU A 134 26.57 6.33 -8.28
C LEU A 134 28.03 6.19 -7.85
N LEU A 135 28.28 5.49 -6.74
CA LEU A 135 29.66 5.22 -6.26
C LEU A 135 30.47 4.37 -7.24
N SER A 136 29.85 3.39 -7.90
CA SER A 136 30.50 2.46 -8.82
C SER A 136 30.64 3.02 -10.24
N THR A 137 29.66 3.81 -10.71
CA THR A 137 29.59 4.22 -12.12
C THR A 137 30.07 5.65 -12.39
N THR A 138 30.31 6.45 -11.33
CA THR A 138 30.65 7.86 -11.50
C THR A 138 31.88 8.27 -10.71
N SER A 139 32.48 9.42 -11.08
CA SER A 139 33.55 10.08 -10.34
C SER A 139 33.05 11.08 -9.29
N MET A 140 31.75 11.07 -8.97
CA MET A 140 31.15 12.01 -8.03
C MET A 140 31.79 11.93 -6.65
N THR A 141 31.85 13.09 -5.99
CA THR A 141 32.25 13.20 -4.59
C THR A 141 31.16 12.65 -3.66
N ILE A 142 31.53 12.28 -2.45
CA ILE A 142 30.56 11.85 -1.43
C ILE A 142 29.49 12.92 -1.18
N ARG A 143 29.87 14.19 -1.22
CA ARG A 143 28.96 15.32 -1.06
C ARG A 143 27.90 15.37 -2.16
N GLU A 144 28.29 15.19 -3.40
CA GLU A 144 27.36 15.18 -4.53
C GLU A 144 26.41 13.97 -4.47
N ILE A 145 26.93 12.79 -4.12
CA ILE A 145 26.12 11.58 -3.95
C ILE A 145 25.12 11.75 -2.80
N THR A 146 25.57 12.32 -1.68
CA THR A 146 24.70 12.65 -0.53
C THR A 146 23.48 13.48 -0.96
N GLN A 147 23.72 14.54 -1.73
CA GLN A 147 22.64 15.41 -2.22
C GLN A 147 21.71 14.69 -3.20
N ARG A 148 22.28 13.91 -4.13
CA ARG A 148 21.51 13.15 -5.14
C ARG A 148 20.70 11.98 -4.57
N THR A 149 21.02 11.55 -3.37
CA THR A 149 20.30 10.47 -2.68
C THR A 149 19.36 10.96 -1.58
N GLY A 150 19.11 12.28 -1.51
CA GLY A 150 18.13 12.88 -0.61
C GLY A 150 18.58 12.98 0.85
N TYR A 151 19.88 12.96 1.12
CA TYR A 151 20.42 13.19 2.47
C TYR A 151 20.86 14.64 2.65
N THR A 152 20.56 15.19 3.81
CA THR A 152 20.91 16.57 4.18
C THR A 152 22.38 16.74 4.60
N SER A 153 23.03 15.65 5.09
CA SER A 153 24.42 15.70 5.52
C SER A 153 25.19 14.43 5.15
N GLU A 154 26.48 14.59 4.84
CA GLU A 154 27.39 13.49 4.53
C GLU A 154 27.49 12.51 5.71
N ASN A 155 27.46 13.01 6.95
CA ASN A 155 27.52 12.15 8.13
C ASN A 155 26.32 11.22 8.24
N SER A 156 25.11 11.73 7.99
CA SER A 156 23.88 10.93 7.98
C SER A 156 23.89 9.89 6.86
N PHE A 157 24.32 10.31 5.68
CA PHE A 157 24.49 9.44 4.51
C PHE A 157 25.50 8.31 4.78
N CYS A 158 26.71 8.63 5.23
CA CYS A 158 27.76 7.61 5.48
C CYS A 158 27.33 6.60 6.56
N ARG A 159 26.63 7.07 7.62
CA ARG A 159 26.08 6.15 8.65
C ARG A 159 25.03 5.22 8.09
N ALA A 160 24.08 5.74 7.30
CA ALA A 160 23.05 4.95 6.65
C ALA A 160 23.67 3.95 5.67
N PHE A 161 24.62 4.39 4.85
CA PHE A 161 25.34 3.54 3.89
C PHE A 161 26.04 2.37 4.59
N LYS A 162 26.80 2.63 5.64
CA LYS A 162 27.49 1.59 6.41
C LYS A 162 26.50 0.64 7.10
N ARG A 163 25.37 1.17 7.64
CA ARG A 163 24.34 0.35 8.28
C ARG A 163 23.67 -0.62 7.29
N VAL A 164 23.36 -0.16 6.07
CA VAL A 164 22.63 -0.95 5.08
C VAL A 164 23.54 -1.90 4.31
N THR A 165 24.77 -1.46 3.99
CA THR A 165 25.71 -2.24 3.15
C THR A 165 26.74 -3.03 3.94
N GLY A 166 26.95 -2.72 5.21
CA GLY A 166 28.00 -3.27 6.05
C GLY A 166 29.39 -2.64 5.83
N MET A 167 29.55 -1.80 4.80
CA MET A 167 30.84 -1.19 4.38
C MET A 167 30.78 0.34 4.39
N SER A 168 31.90 0.98 4.55
CA SER A 168 32.02 2.43 4.31
C SER A 168 31.97 2.73 2.81
N THR A 169 31.62 3.98 2.48
CA THR A 169 31.62 4.47 1.08
C THR A 169 32.99 4.37 0.41
N THR A 170 34.06 4.51 1.20
CA THR A 170 35.46 4.40 0.71
C THR A 170 35.82 2.95 0.41
N GLU A 171 35.47 2.02 1.31
CA GLU A 171 35.68 0.57 1.08
C GLU A 171 34.93 0.10 -0.15
N TRP A 172 33.67 0.53 -0.31
CA TRP A 172 32.85 0.21 -1.47
C TRP A 172 33.51 0.67 -2.78
N LYS A 173 33.96 1.93 -2.85
CA LYS A 173 34.66 2.47 -4.03
C LYS A 173 35.96 1.72 -4.40
N THR A 174 36.60 1.09 -3.42
CA THR A 174 37.85 0.38 -3.62
C THR A 174 37.67 -1.05 -4.12
N GLN A 175 36.55 -1.69 -3.76
CA GLN A 175 36.25 -3.07 -4.16
C GLN A 175 35.74 -3.20 -5.61
N GLU A 176 35.15 -2.14 -6.18
CA GLU A 176 34.59 -2.17 -7.53
C GLU A 176 35.50 -1.56 -8.60
N LYS A 177 36.73 -1.23 -8.26
CA LYS A 177 37.80 -0.86 -9.21
C LYS A 177 38.70 -2.04 -9.52
#